data_e2269fb6e9c40673b114b1ffcb1eb4ab
#
_entry.id   e2269fb6e9c40673b114b1ffcb1eb4ab
#
_cell.length_a   1.000
_cell.length_b   1.000
_cell.length_c   1.000
_cell.angle_alpha   90.00
_cell.angle_beta   90.00
_cell.angle_gamma   90.00
#
_symmetry.space_group_name_H-M   'P 1'
#
loop_
_entity.id
_entity.type
_entity.pdbx_description
1 polymer ?
#
loop_
_entity_poly.entity_id
_entity_poly.type
_entity_poly.pdbx_seq_one_letter_code
_entity_poly.pdbx_strand_id
1 'polypeptide(L)'
;MKRMLAAGILLSVFSLPSLSQTEYNPSEARINVVQLTDKIFKLQCISGTYTNTIASVGEDGILLVDTGYPQTSESLKDEIQKLGNGKVRIVINTHEHDDHIGGNAAFAEEALILSHERVRQAYRGEYFALPGIDRPGVPQVVFKDSLTLYFNGEEIRLQHYPGGHTLGDIVVHFTDSKVVFVGDMVFAGCFPSADIARGGDLNRCLENTEQMIKDYPADALFVNGHGPDYRTEQLKAYLDVGKTTSQLIQYEIEKGRQADDILESELLSPWREWGR
;
A
#
# COMPACT_ATOMS: atom_id res chain seq x y z
N MET A 1 43.46 -15.39 -2.20
CA MET A 1 42.09 -15.66 -1.79
C MET A 1 41.65 -14.53 -0.85
N LYS A 2 41.04 -13.49 -1.39
CA LYS A 2 40.46 -12.39 -0.60
C LYS A 2 38.99 -12.73 -0.36
N ARG A 3 38.62 -12.97 0.89
CA ARG A 3 37.21 -13.13 1.32
C ARG A 3 36.54 -11.77 1.18
N MET A 4 35.59 -11.69 0.27
CA MET A 4 34.60 -10.60 0.27
C MET A 4 33.63 -10.83 1.45
N LEU A 5 33.81 -10.06 2.51
CA LEU A 5 32.75 -9.89 3.51
C LEU A 5 31.65 -9.06 2.85
N ALA A 6 30.50 -9.67 2.65
CA ALA A 6 29.27 -8.95 2.36
C ALA A 6 28.95 -8.11 3.60
N ALA A 7 29.14 -6.81 3.51
CA ALA A 7 28.66 -5.87 4.50
C ALA A 7 27.14 -5.83 4.36
N GLY A 8 26.44 -6.59 5.21
CA GLY A 8 25.02 -6.38 5.43
C GLY A 8 24.83 -4.98 6.01
N ILE A 9 24.41 -4.04 5.21
CA ILE A 9 24.09 -2.70 5.66
C ILE A 9 22.80 -2.83 6.46
N LEU A 10 22.96 -2.77 7.77
CA LEU A 10 21.86 -2.58 8.72
C LEU A 10 21.37 -1.14 8.50
N LEU A 11 20.46 -0.94 7.55
CA LEU A 11 19.61 0.23 7.54
C LEU A 11 18.61 0.03 8.69
N SER A 12 19.10 0.36 9.90
CA SER A 12 18.23 0.46 11.06
C SER A 12 17.16 1.47 10.73
N VAL A 13 15.96 0.93 10.70
CA VAL A 13 14.68 1.62 10.89
C VAL A 13 14.87 3.11 11.14
N PHE A 14 14.58 3.92 10.12
CA PHE A 14 14.02 5.22 10.39
C PHE A 14 12.71 4.94 11.14
N SER A 15 12.77 4.81 12.47
CA SER A 15 11.65 5.18 13.26
C SER A 15 11.52 6.69 13.03
N LEU A 16 10.75 7.05 12.02
CA LEU A 16 10.09 8.34 12.01
C LEU A 16 9.66 8.55 13.46
N PRO A 17 9.89 9.74 14.08
CA PRO A 17 9.27 10.05 15.34
C PRO A 17 7.83 9.60 15.16
N SER A 18 7.42 8.59 15.91
CA SER A 18 6.09 8.02 15.80
C SER A 18 5.18 9.21 15.63
N LEU A 19 4.53 9.34 14.47
CA LEU A 19 3.35 10.19 14.36
C LEU A 19 2.63 9.85 15.63
N SER A 20 2.61 10.79 16.59
CA SER A 20 2.22 10.55 17.97
C SER A 20 1.05 9.60 17.87
N GLN A 21 1.17 8.40 18.46
CA GLN A 21 0.04 7.49 18.53
C GLN A 21 -1.02 8.32 19.23
N THR A 22 -1.80 9.05 18.47
CA THR A 22 -3.00 9.67 18.95
C THR A 22 -3.77 8.52 19.51
N GLU A 23 -4.01 8.52 20.83
CA GLU A 23 -4.73 7.44 21.50
C GLU A 23 -5.94 7.11 20.65
N TYR A 24 -6.01 5.86 20.17
CA TYR A 24 -7.10 5.38 19.35
C TYR A 24 -8.43 5.68 20.07
N ASN A 25 -9.22 6.55 19.47
CA ASN A 25 -10.56 6.85 19.92
C ASN A 25 -11.58 6.17 18.99
N PRO A 26 -12.23 5.07 19.39
CA PRO A 26 -13.20 4.38 18.56
C PRO A 26 -14.34 5.28 18.05
N SER A 27 -14.66 6.34 18.77
CA SER A 27 -15.68 7.32 18.37
C SER A 27 -15.27 8.20 17.19
N GLU A 28 -14.00 8.15 16.76
CA GLU A 28 -13.47 8.90 15.62
C GLU A 28 -13.36 8.06 14.35
N ALA A 29 -13.64 6.75 14.43
CA ALA A 29 -13.65 5.91 13.24
C ALA A 29 -14.74 6.38 12.27
N ARG A 30 -14.33 6.82 11.08
CA ARG A 30 -15.23 7.31 10.03
C ARG A 30 -14.70 7.01 8.64
N ILE A 31 -15.61 7.02 7.68
CA ILE A 31 -15.27 6.87 6.27
C ILE A 31 -15.58 8.19 5.55
N ASN A 32 -14.60 8.67 4.79
CA ASN A 32 -14.83 9.76 3.85
C ASN A 32 -14.87 9.16 2.44
N VAL A 33 -15.95 9.45 1.69
CA VAL A 33 -16.17 8.87 0.36
C VAL A 33 -15.88 9.91 -0.71
N VAL A 34 -15.06 9.54 -1.67
CA VAL A 34 -14.71 10.34 -2.85
C VAL A 34 -15.03 9.55 -4.10
N GLN A 35 -15.94 10.04 -4.93
CA GLN A 35 -16.22 9.43 -6.23
C GLN A 35 -15.13 9.79 -7.23
N LEU A 36 -14.48 8.77 -7.81
CA LEU A 36 -13.41 8.93 -8.80
C LEU A 36 -13.96 8.83 -10.24
N THR A 37 -14.89 7.90 -10.45
CA THR A 37 -15.60 7.71 -11.73
C THR A 37 -17.06 7.31 -11.44
N ASP A 38 -17.85 7.04 -12.47
CA ASP A 38 -19.25 6.59 -12.27
C ASP A 38 -19.36 5.27 -11.48
N LYS A 39 -18.29 4.45 -11.47
CA LYS A 39 -18.28 3.13 -10.83
C LYS A 39 -17.23 2.99 -9.72
N ILE A 40 -16.20 3.83 -9.70
CA ILE A 40 -15.08 3.71 -8.78
C ILE A 40 -15.15 4.79 -7.71
N PHE A 41 -15.09 4.36 -6.46
CA PHE A 41 -15.12 5.20 -5.28
C PHE A 41 -13.88 4.93 -4.42
N LYS A 42 -13.25 5.99 -3.94
CA LYS A 42 -12.22 5.93 -2.91
C LYS A 42 -12.88 6.16 -1.55
N LEU A 43 -12.63 5.25 -0.62
CA LEU A 43 -13.10 5.33 0.75
C LEU A 43 -11.88 5.48 1.67
N GLN A 44 -11.82 6.61 2.37
CA GLN A 44 -10.75 6.89 3.33
C GLN A 44 -11.18 6.38 4.71
N CYS A 45 -10.61 5.27 5.14
CA CYS A 45 -10.84 4.67 6.45
C CYS A 45 -10.01 5.41 7.50
N ILE A 46 -10.63 6.28 8.29
CA ILE A 46 -9.98 7.18 9.23
C ILE A 46 -10.11 6.61 10.63
N SER A 47 -8.95 6.45 11.33
CA SER A 47 -8.84 6.01 12.71
C SER A 47 -7.52 6.51 13.30
N GLY A 48 -7.47 7.81 13.66
CA GLY A 48 -6.24 8.51 14.05
C GLY A 48 -5.40 8.94 12.84
N THR A 49 -5.06 8.01 11.96
CA THR A 49 -4.56 8.23 10.59
C THR A 49 -5.60 7.73 9.59
N TYR A 50 -5.30 7.71 8.30
CA TYR A 50 -6.23 7.14 7.33
C TYR A 50 -5.54 6.25 6.31
N THR A 51 -6.28 5.24 5.85
CA THR A 51 -5.92 4.37 4.74
C THR A 51 -6.99 4.47 3.67
N ASN A 52 -6.61 4.58 2.42
CA ASN A 52 -7.51 4.57 1.29
C ASN A 52 -7.85 3.12 0.91
N THR A 53 -9.11 2.88 0.60
CA THR A 53 -9.61 1.67 -0.04
C THR A 53 -10.35 2.04 -1.31
N ILE A 54 -10.57 1.10 -2.22
CA ILE A 54 -11.34 1.32 -3.44
C ILE A 54 -12.57 0.43 -3.42
N ALA A 55 -13.72 0.99 -3.81
CA ALA A 55 -14.91 0.23 -4.15
C ALA A 55 -15.23 0.39 -5.65
N SER A 56 -15.37 -0.73 -6.36
CA SER A 56 -16.03 -0.78 -7.66
C SER A 56 -17.47 -1.23 -7.47
N VAL A 57 -18.42 -0.43 -7.93
CA VAL A 57 -19.87 -0.62 -7.73
C VAL A 57 -20.57 -0.75 -9.06
N GLY A 58 -21.38 -1.79 -9.25
CA GLY A 58 -22.14 -2.00 -10.48
C GLY A 58 -23.05 -3.23 -10.42
N GLU A 59 -23.43 -3.78 -11.58
CA GLU A 59 -24.42 -4.85 -11.70
C GLU A 59 -23.96 -6.18 -11.09
N ASP A 60 -22.63 -6.48 -11.11
CA ASP A 60 -22.10 -7.69 -10.53
C ASP A 60 -22.01 -7.64 -8.99
N GLY A 61 -22.28 -6.46 -8.40
CA GLY A 61 -22.15 -6.19 -6.99
C GLY A 61 -21.02 -5.24 -6.67
N ILE A 62 -20.37 -5.44 -5.52
CA ILE A 62 -19.29 -4.57 -5.05
C ILE A 62 -17.98 -5.37 -4.95
N LEU A 63 -16.91 -4.81 -5.51
CA LEU A 63 -15.54 -5.27 -5.33
C LEU A 63 -14.82 -4.22 -4.49
N LEU A 64 -14.13 -4.66 -3.43
CA LEU A 64 -13.26 -3.81 -2.63
C LEU A 64 -11.79 -4.12 -2.91
N VAL A 65 -10.95 -3.10 -2.91
CA VAL A 65 -9.50 -3.22 -2.79
C VAL A 65 -9.09 -2.66 -1.45
N ASP A 66 -8.58 -3.54 -0.60
CA ASP A 66 -8.34 -3.36 0.83
C ASP A 66 -9.62 -3.12 1.65
N THR A 67 -9.49 -3.23 2.96
CA THR A 67 -10.63 -3.20 3.90
C THR A 67 -10.42 -2.26 5.09
N GLY A 68 -9.31 -1.52 5.09
CA GLY A 68 -8.99 -0.58 6.16
C GLY A 68 -8.67 -1.26 7.49
N TYR A 69 -8.73 -0.48 8.55
CA TYR A 69 -8.53 -0.94 9.93
C TYR A 69 -9.68 -1.81 10.43
N PRO A 70 -9.45 -2.73 11.38
CA PRO A 70 -10.53 -3.48 12.03
C PRO A 70 -11.61 -2.57 12.61
N GLN A 71 -11.20 -1.44 13.18
CA GLN A 71 -12.05 -0.47 13.86
C GLN A 71 -12.96 0.32 12.91
N THR A 72 -12.60 0.43 11.64
CA THR A 72 -13.41 1.14 10.63
C THR A 72 -14.39 0.21 9.91
N SER A 73 -14.38 -1.10 10.19
CA SER A 73 -15.11 -2.10 9.40
C SER A 73 -16.63 -1.88 9.35
N GLU A 74 -17.26 -1.56 10.48
CA GLU A 74 -18.71 -1.30 10.52
C GLU A 74 -19.03 -0.02 9.74
N SER A 75 -18.29 1.05 9.98
CA SER A 75 -18.48 2.31 9.23
C SER A 75 -18.24 2.12 7.72
N LEU A 76 -17.27 1.27 7.35
CA LEU A 76 -16.99 0.94 5.96
C LEU A 76 -18.18 0.20 5.32
N LYS A 77 -18.76 -0.79 6.01
CA LYS A 77 -19.98 -1.49 5.55
C LYS A 77 -21.14 -0.53 5.35
N ASP A 78 -21.37 0.34 6.32
CA ASP A 78 -22.47 1.32 6.26
C ASP A 78 -22.32 2.27 5.05
N GLU A 79 -21.12 2.76 4.77
CA GLU A 79 -20.88 3.63 3.61
C GLU A 79 -21.00 2.86 2.28
N ILE A 80 -20.47 1.64 2.21
CA ILE A 80 -20.61 0.78 1.02
C ILE A 80 -22.07 0.53 0.67
N GLN A 81 -22.93 0.29 1.66
CA GLN A 81 -24.37 0.06 1.44
C GLN A 81 -25.07 1.29 0.83
N LYS A 82 -24.57 2.50 1.08
CA LYS A 82 -25.10 3.73 0.49
C LYS A 82 -24.69 3.92 -0.97
N LEU A 83 -23.57 3.29 -1.40
CA LEU A 83 -23.07 3.41 -2.77
C LEU A 83 -23.87 2.56 -3.76
N GLY A 84 -24.53 1.49 -3.30
CA GLY A 84 -25.34 0.63 -4.17
C GLY A 84 -25.99 -0.51 -3.41
N ASN A 85 -26.98 -1.14 -4.04
CA ASN A 85 -27.74 -2.24 -3.45
C ASN A 85 -27.03 -3.62 -3.54
N GLY A 86 -25.80 -3.63 -4.01
CA GLY A 86 -25.03 -4.87 -4.19
C GLY A 86 -24.36 -5.32 -2.89
N LYS A 87 -24.14 -6.65 -2.79
CA LYS A 87 -23.28 -7.21 -1.75
C LYS A 87 -21.81 -7.09 -2.16
N VAL A 88 -20.92 -7.01 -1.18
CA VAL A 88 -19.49 -7.19 -1.43
C VAL A 88 -19.27 -8.65 -1.86
N ARG A 89 -18.78 -8.84 -3.08
CA ARG A 89 -18.55 -10.16 -3.69
C ARG A 89 -17.10 -10.55 -3.71
N ILE A 90 -16.24 -9.56 -3.84
CA ILE A 90 -14.79 -9.73 -3.95
C ILE A 90 -14.11 -8.70 -3.06
N VAL A 91 -13.11 -9.15 -2.34
CA VAL A 91 -12.10 -8.31 -1.66
C VAL A 91 -10.74 -8.65 -2.24
N ILE A 92 -9.96 -7.66 -2.61
CA ILE A 92 -8.59 -7.79 -3.05
C ILE A 92 -7.70 -7.13 -2.01
N ASN A 93 -6.70 -7.85 -1.48
CA ASN A 93 -5.73 -7.26 -0.55
C ASN A 93 -4.43 -6.93 -1.29
N THR A 94 -3.96 -5.69 -1.15
CA THR A 94 -2.73 -5.23 -1.78
C THR A 94 -1.49 -5.78 -1.08
N HIS A 95 -1.46 -5.76 0.24
CA HIS A 95 -0.39 -6.30 1.07
C HIS A 95 -0.93 -6.62 2.49
N GLU A 96 -0.07 -7.09 3.40
CA GLU A 96 -0.50 -7.68 4.68
C GLU A 96 -0.53 -6.74 5.88
N HIS A 97 -0.39 -5.43 5.72
CA HIS A 97 -0.50 -4.51 6.84
C HIS A 97 -1.92 -4.39 7.37
N ASP A 98 -2.04 -4.20 8.68
CA ASP A 98 -3.31 -4.28 9.42
C ASP A 98 -4.31 -3.19 9.02
N ASP A 99 -3.83 -2.06 8.58
CA ASP A 99 -4.65 -0.96 8.07
C ASP A 99 -5.16 -1.18 6.61
N HIS A 100 -4.72 -2.25 5.95
CA HIS A 100 -5.18 -2.69 4.63
C HIS A 100 -6.07 -3.93 4.71
N ILE A 101 -5.71 -4.91 5.55
CA ILE A 101 -6.45 -6.17 5.66
C ILE A 101 -7.23 -6.31 6.96
N GLY A 102 -7.18 -5.31 7.83
CA GLY A 102 -7.76 -5.37 9.15
C GLY A 102 -9.26 -5.61 9.16
N GLY A 103 -9.96 -5.05 8.20
CA GLY A 103 -11.40 -5.22 8.02
C GLY A 103 -11.82 -6.53 7.33
N ASN A 104 -10.91 -7.38 6.86
CA ASN A 104 -11.25 -8.62 6.14
C ASN A 104 -12.28 -9.49 6.86
N ALA A 105 -12.18 -9.58 8.20
CA ALA A 105 -13.08 -10.37 9.01
C ALA A 105 -14.55 -9.99 8.85
N ALA A 106 -14.82 -8.71 8.59
CA ALA A 106 -16.17 -8.20 8.40
C ALA A 106 -16.82 -8.65 7.08
N PHE A 107 -16.02 -9.09 6.11
CA PHE A 107 -16.46 -9.53 4.79
C PHE A 107 -16.26 -11.03 4.55
N ALA A 108 -15.65 -11.75 5.49
CA ALA A 108 -15.19 -13.13 5.32
C ALA A 108 -16.31 -14.14 5.00
N GLU A 109 -17.55 -13.88 5.42
CA GLU A 109 -18.69 -14.77 5.19
C GLU A 109 -19.41 -14.51 3.85
N GLU A 110 -19.21 -13.32 3.25
CA GLU A 110 -19.97 -12.92 2.06
C GLU A 110 -19.10 -12.72 0.81
N ALA A 111 -17.83 -12.41 0.99
CA ALA A 111 -16.92 -12.07 -0.10
C ALA A 111 -15.82 -13.12 -0.30
N LEU A 112 -15.44 -13.32 -1.56
CA LEU A 112 -14.22 -14.04 -1.92
C LEU A 112 -13.03 -13.10 -1.75
N ILE A 113 -12.07 -13.46 -0.87
CA ILE A 113 -10.88 -12.65 -0.61
C ILE A 113 -9.71 -13.15 -1.45
N LEU A 114 -9.12 -12.26 -2.24
CA LEU A 114 -8.00 -12.51 -3.14
C LEU A 114 -6.76 -11.75 -2.69
N SER A 115 -5.59 -12.34 -2.89
CA SER A 115 -4.32 -11.65 -2.66
C SER A 115 -3.16 -12.31 -3.42
N HIS A 116 -1.98 -11.69 -3.35
CA HIS A 116 -0.75 -12.41 -3.63
C HIS A 116 -0.51 -13.53 -2.61
N GLU A 117 0.15 -14.64 -3.00
CA GLU A 117 0.39 -15.78 -2.09
C GLU A 117 1.15 -15.39 -0.82
N ARG A 118 2.04 -14.38 -0.89
CA ARG A 118 2.81 -13.88 0.26
C ARG A 118 1.93 -13.25 1.33
N VAL A 119 0.90 -12.51 0.94
CA VAL A 119 -0.09 -11.93 1.88
C VAL A 119 -0.79 -13.04 2.66
N ARG A 120 -1.23 -14.11 1.98
CA ARG A 120 -1.83 -15.26 2.65
C ARG A 120 -0.85 -15.94 3.61
N GLN A 121 0.41 -16.13 3.19
CA GLN A 121 1.45 -16.74 4.03
C GLN A 121 1.72 -15.87 5.27
N ALA A 122 1.83 -14.55 5.12
CA ALA A 122 1.97 -13.62 6.24
C ALA A 122 0.77 -13.68 7.17
N TYR A 123 -0.46 -13.69 6.63
CA TYR A 123 -1.69 -13.83 7.39
C TYR A 123 -1.69 -15.07 8.28
N ARG A 124 -1.13 -16.19 7.80
CA ARG A 124 -1.03 -17.46 8.53
C ARG A 124 0.19 -17.59 9.45
N GLY A 125 1.08 -16.59 9.49
CA GLY A 125 2.35 -16.67 10.21
C GLY A 125 3.33 -17.66 9.59
N GLU A 126 3.19 -17.97 8.32
CA GLU A 126 4.04 -18.90 7.57
C GLU A 126 5.25 -18.20 6.95
N TYR A 127 5.37 -16.89 7.15
CA TYR A 127 6.36 -16.06 6.50
C TYR A 127 7.03 -15.09 7.49
N PHE A 128 8.38 -15.03 7.44
CA PHE A 128 9.18 -14.37 8.46
C PHE A 128 8.92 -14.92 9.89
N ALA A 129 9.66 -14.43 10.87
CA ALA A 129 9.41 -14.76 12.28
C ALA A 129 8.28 -13.89 12.90
N LEU A 130 7.32 -13.48 12.09
CA LEU A 130 6.17 -12.68 12.54
C LEU A 130 5.00 -13.58 12.90
N PRO A 131 4.24 -13.26 13.95
CA PRO A 131 3.03 -14.01 14.27
C PRO A 131 1.99 -13.87 13.18
N GLY A 132 1.24 -14.94 12.93
CA GLY A 132 0.08 -14.89 12.03
C GLY A 132 -1.05 -14.05 12.63
N ILE A 133 -1.97 -13.67 11.76
CA ILE A 133 -3.17 -12.91 12.13
C ILE A 133 -4.25 -13.91 12.59
N ASP A 134 -4.57 -13.91 13.87
CA ASP A 134 -5.59 -14.81 14.45
C ASP A 134 -7.00 -14.19 14.35
N ARG A 135 -7.50 -14.07 13.11
CA ARG A 135 -8.88 -13.63 12.85
C ARG A 135 -9.38 -14.15 11.50
N PRO A 136 -10.72 -14.22 11.29
CA PRO A 136 -11.30 -14.55 9.98
C PRO A 136 -10.83 -13.62 8.88
N GLY A 137 -10.95 -14.07 7.62
CA GLY A 137 -10.63 -13.24 6.46
C GLY A 137 -9.30 -13.60 5.79
N VAL A 138 -8.80 -14.81 6.04
CA VAL A 138 -7.64 -15.36 5.30
C VAL A 138 -8.00 -15.42 3.81
N PRO A 139 -7.18 -14.87 2.90
CA PRO A 139 -7.43 -14.94 1.46
C PRO A 139 -7.65 -16.38 0.97
N GLN A 140 -8.72 -16.62 0.23
CA GLN A 140 -9.06 -17.94 -0.31
C GLN A 140 -8.47 -18.18 -1.68
N VAL A 141 -8.34 -17.13 -2.51
CA VAL A 141 -7.74 -17.21 -3.83
C VAL A 141 -6.41 -16.46 -3.81
N VAL A 142 -5.37 -17.14 -4.29
CA VAL A 142 -4.04 -16.55 -4.38
C VAL A 142 -3.45 -16.70 -5.77
N PHE A 143 -2.61 -15.75 -6.15
CA PHE A 143 -1.83 -15.79 -7.38
C PHE A 143 -0.36 -15.43 -7.10
N LYS A 144 0.53 -15.58 -8.11
CA LYS A 144 1.97 -15.31 -7.97
C LYS A 144 2.42 -14.08 -8.72
N ASP A 145 2.10 -14.02 -10.01
CA ASP A 145 2.63 -12.95 -10.86
C ASP A 145 1.55 -11.93 -11.20
N SER A 146 0.45 -12.39 -11.77
CA SER A 146 -0.67 -11.54 -12.17
C SER A 146 -1.98 -12.31 -12.20
N LEU A 147 -3.08 -11.55 -12.14
CA LEU A 147 -4.44 -12.07 -12.29
C LEU A 147 -5.29 -11.03 -13.02
N THR A 148 -6.17 -11.48 -13.90
CA THR A 148 -7.16 -10.60 -14.53
C THR A 148 -8.56 -11.03 -14.10
N LEU A 149 -9.36 -10.05 -13.73
CA LEU A 149 -10.77 -10.19 -13.38
C LEU A 149 -11.61 -9.36 -14.36
N TYR A 150 -12.84 -9.79 -14.59
CA TYR A 150 -13.87 -9.00 -15.28
C TYR A 150 -15.00 -8.78 -14.28
N PHE A 151 -15.27 -7.54 -13.91
CA PHE A 151 -16.24 -7.20 -12.89
C PHE A 151 -16.83 -5.81 -13.14
N ASN A 152 -18.14 -5.65 -13.01
CA ASN A 152 -18.89 -4.43 -13.30
C ASN A 152 -18.66 -3.88 -14.73
N GLY A 153 -18.47 -4.79 -15.70
CA GLY A 153 -18.22 -4.47 -17.10
C GLY A 153 -16.86 -3.84 -17.35
N GLU A 154 -15.87 -4.08 -16.48
CA GLU A 154 -14.52 -3.57 -16.59
C GLU A 154 -13.49 -4.71 -16.44
N GLU A 155 -12.40 -4.61 -17.18
CA GLU A 155 -11.23 -5.46 -16.98
C GLU A 155 -10.39 -4.89 -15.84
N ILE A 156 -10.10 -5.72 -14.83
CA ILE A 156 -9.31 -5.35 -13.64
C ILE A 156 -8.06 -6.24 -13.62
N ARG A 157 -6.90 -5.62 -13.74
CA ARG A 157 -5.61 -6.31 -13.75
C ARG A 157 -4.91 -6.16 -12.41
N LEU A 158 -4.51 -7.28 -11.84
CA LEU A 158 -3.71 -7.37 -10.63
C LEU A 158 -2.30 -7.76 -11.01
N GLN A 159 -1.31 -6.97 -10.63
CA GLN A 159 0.09 -7.22 -10.94
C GLN A 159 0.91 -7.21 -9.64
N HIS A 160 1.71 -8.26 -9.43
CA HIS A 160 2.68 -8.31 -8.33
C HIS A 160 3.94 -7.49 -8.66
N TYR A 161 4.38 -6.69 -7.70
CA TYR A 161 5.63 -5.92 -7.74
C TYR A 161 6.49 -6.32 -6.54
N PRO A 162 7.40 -7.30 -6.71
CA PRO A 162 8.05 -7.97 -5.58
C PRO A 162 9.00 -7.07 -4.81
N GLY A 163 8.95 -7.18 -3.48
CA GLY A 163 9.94 -6.59 -2.58
C GLY A 163 9.96 -5.07 -2.56
N GLY A 164 8.87 -4.43 -2.88
CA GLY A 164 8.72 -2.99 -2.77
C GLY A 164 8.54 -2.56 -1.31
N HIS A 165 7.32 -2.23 -0.92
CA HIS A 165 6.97 -1.93 0.46
C HIS A 165 6.99 -3.19 1.33
N THR A 166 6.40 -4.29 0.82
CA THR A 166 6.49 -5.66 1.38
C THR A 166 6.86 -6.65 0.28
N LEU A 167 6.89 -7.96 0.59
CA LEU A 167 7.04 -9.00 -0.45
C LEU A 167 5.73 -9.35 -1.16
N GLY A 168 4.60 -8.93 -0.63
CA GLY A 168 3.29 -9.28 -1.14
C GLY A 168 2.62 -8.21 -2.01
N ASP A 169 3.30 -7.09 -2.25
CA ASP A 169 2.68 -5.92 -2.87
C ASP A 169 2.10 -6.20 -4.25
N ILE A 170 0.84 -5.86 -4.43
CA ILE A 170 0.18 -5.86 -5.73
C ILE A 170 -0.39 -4.48 -6.06
N VAL A 171 -0.47 -4.21 -7.35
CA VAL A 171 -1.16 -3.05 -7.91
C VAL A 171 -2.42 -3.52 -8.60
N VAL A 172 -3.52 -2.80 -8.41
CA VAL A 172 -4.82 -3.09 -9.02
C VAL A 172 -5.18 -2.00 -10.02
N HIS A 173 -5.27 -2.38 -11.30
CA HIS A 173 -5.57 -1.46 -12.41
C HIS A 173 -6.97 -1.70 -12.95
N PHE A 174 -7.84 -0.72 -12.80
CA PHE A 174 -9.14 -0.60 -13.44
C PHE A 174 -8.94 0.01 -14.82
N THR A 175 -8.97 -0.82 -15.87
CA THR A 175 -8.41 -0.42 -17.18
C THR A 175 -9.23 0.63 -17.89
N ASP A 176 -10.56 0.52 -17.89
CA ASP A 176 -11.47 1.47 -18.55
C ASP A 176 -11.58 2.78 -17.75
N SER A 177 -11.63 2.65 -16.43
CA SER A 177 -11.65 3.79 -15.48
C SER A 177 -10.33 4.52 -15.40
N LYS A 178 -9.22 3.91 -15.86
CA LYS A 178 -7.83 4.41 -15.75
C LYS A 178 -7.44 4.77 -14.31
N VAL A 179 -7.95 4.00 -13.35
CA VAL A 179 -7.59 4.10 -11.93
C VAL A 179 -6.63 2.97 -11.60
N VAL A 180 -5.51 3.32 -10.98
CA VAL A 180 -4.46 2.39 -10.57
C VAL A 180 -4.28 2.52 -9.07
N PHE A 181 -4.71 1.52 -8.30
CA PHE A 181 -4.50 1.50 -6.86
C PHE A 181 -3.17 0.80 -6.55
N VAL A 182 -2.26 1.53 -5.92
CA VAL A 182 -0.87 1.09 -5.75
C VAL A 182 -0.54 0.67 -4.30
N GLY A 183 -1.54 0.69 -3.39
CA GLY A 183 -1.29 0.40 -1.98
C GLY A 183 -0.19 1.32 -1.42
N ASP A 184 0.72 0.75 -0.66
CA ASP A 184 1.80 1.46 0.03
C ASP A 184 3.13 1.47 -0.73
N MET A 185 3.11 1.08 -2.01
CA MET A 185 4.28 1.25 -2.88
C MET A 185 4.63 2.72 -3.12
N VAL A 186 3.66 3.63 -2.90
CA VAL A 186 3.83 5.07 -3.00
C VAL A 186 3.20 5.75 -1.79
N PHE A 187 4.00 6.47 -1.02
CA PHE A 187 3.57 7.32 0.09
C PHE A 187 3.50 8.77 -0.39
N ALA A 188 2.34 9.19 -0.85
CA ALA A 188 2.19 10.51 -1.47
C ALA A 188 2.47 11.65 -0.47
N GLY A 189 3.42 12.52 -0.81
CA GLY A 189 3.86 13.63 0.04
C GLY A 189 4.84 13.22 1.15
N CYS A 190 5.30 11.95 1.16
CA CYS A 190 6.29 11.44 2.10
C CYS A 190 7.47 10.79 1.37
N PHE A 191 8.58 10.57 2.08
CA PHE A 191 9.67 9.76 1.55
C PHE A 191 9.20 8.32 1.27
N PRO A 192 9.76 7.64 0.25
CA PRO A 192 9.53 6.21 0.03
C PRO A 192 9.84 5.40 1.28
N SER A 193 9.00 4.42 1.57
CA SER A 193 9.12 3.57 2.76
C SER A 193 9.02 2.09 2.39
N ALA A 194 9.82 1.27 3.05
CA ALA A 194 9.83 -0.19 2.89
C ALA A 194 9.82 -0.86 4.26
N ASP A 195 8.94 -1.85 4.45
CA ASP A 195 8.94 -2.69 5.65
C ASP A 195 9.95 -3.84 5.49
N ILE A 196 11.17 -3.61 6.00
CA ILE A 196 12.27 -4.58 5.94
C ILE A 196 11.90 -5.87 6.67
N ALA A 197 11.11 -5.80 7.76
CA ALA A 197 10.69 -6.97 8.51
C ALA A 197 9.76 -7.88 7.69
N ARG A 198 9.07 -7.32 6.69
CA ARG A 198 8.23 -8.03 5.72
C ARG A 198 8.86 -8.14 4.34
N GLY A 199 10.21 -7.99 4.27
CA GLY A 199 10.99 -8.19 3.05
C GLY A 199 10.88 -7.07 2.02
N GLY A 200 10.44 -5.91 2.44
CA GLY A 200 10.53 -4.69 1.65
C GLY A 200 11.96 -4.22 1.49
N ASP A 201 12.23 -3.53 0.39
CA ASP A 201 13.52 -2.96 0.03
C ASP A 201 13.32 -1.61 -0.67
N LEU A 202 13.98 -0.57 -0.17
CA LEU A 202 13.80 0.78 -0.68
C LEU A 202 14.23 0.92 -2.15
N ASN A 203 15.31 0.25 -2.56
CA ASN A 203 15.75 0.31 -3.95
C ASN A 203 14.72 -0.37 -4.87
N ARG A 204 14.14 -1.49 -4.40
CA ARG A 204 13.05 -2.15 -5.11
C ARG A 204 11.78 -1.29 -5.16
N CYS A 205 11.44 -0.54 -4.11
CA CYS A 205 10.36 0.45 -4.16
C CYS A 205 10.56 1.43 -5.31
N LEU A 206 11.78 1.96 -5.44
CA LEU A 206 12.12 2.92 -6.49
C LEU A 206 12.12 2.29 -7.89
N GLU A 207 12.68 1.08 -8.04
CA GLU A 207 12.64 0.31 -9.29
C GLU A 207 11.20 -0.01 -9.71
N ASN A 208 10.38 -0.46 -8.78
CA ASN A 208 8.97 -0.76 -8.99
C ASN A 208 8.17 0.50 -9.37
N THR A 209 8.44 1.64 -8.72
CA THR A 209 7.83 2.93 -9.07
C THR A 209 8.20 3.34 -10.49
N GLU A 210 9.46 3.18 -10.88
CA GLU A 210 9.91 3.46 -12.26
C GLU A 210 9.24 2.52 -13.27
N GLN A 211 9.03 1.25 -12.90
CA GLN A 211 8.34 0.28 -13.74
C GLN A 211 6.85 0.62 -13.87
N MET A 212 6.17 1.01 -12.78
CA MET A 212 4.77 1.45 -12.83
C MET A 212 4.55 2.65 -13.77
N ILE A 213 5.49 3.60 -13.80
CA ILE A 213 5.42 4.73 -14.72
C ILE A 213 5.42 4.28 -16.20
N LYS A 214 6.04 3.14 -16.50
CA LYS A 214 6.11 2.56 -17.85
C LYS A 214 4.92 1.66 -18.18
N ASP A 215 4.41 0.93 -17.17
CA ASP A 215 3.39 -0.10 -17.34
C ASP A 215 1.97 0.48 -17.48
N TYR A 216 1.71 1.65 -16.88
CA TYR A 216 0.36 2.22 -16.83
C TYR A 216 0.19 3.41 -17.76
N PRO A 217 -1.06 3.69 -18.20
CA PRO A 217 -1.34 4.83 -19.09
C PRO A 217 -0.88 6.16 -18.49
N ALA A 218 -0.37 7.05 -19.35
CA ALA A 218 0.14 8.37 -18.91
C ALA A 218 -0.94 9.26 -18.27
N ASP A 219 -2.22 9.02 -18.58
CA ASP A 219 -3.38 9.71 -18.02
C ASP A 219 -4.04 8.95 -16.85
N ALA A 220 -3.42 7.89 -16.35
CA ALA A 220 -3.92 7.15 -15.20
C ALA A 220 -3.95 8.01 -13.91
N LEU A 221 -4.91 7.71 -13.05
CA LEU A 221 -4.97 8.21 -11.69
C LEU A 221 -4.39 7.15 -10.76
N PHE A 222 -3.25 7.44 -10.14
CA PHE A 222 -2.64 6.59 -9.13
C PHE A 222 -3.22 6.92 -7.76
N VAL A 223 -3.94 5.99 -7.19
CA VAL A 223 -4.50 6.09 -5.83
C VAL A 223 -3.57 5.33 -4.89
N ASN A 224 -3.07 6.02 -3.88
CA ASN A 224 -2.13 5.47 -2.91
C ASN A 224 -2.86 4.96 -1.68
N GLY A 225 -2.27 4.03 -0.94
CA GLY A 225 -2.80 3.59 0.35
C GLY A 225 -2.89 4.75 1.35
N HIS A 226 -1.93 5.66 1.31
CA HIS A 226 -1.90 6.86 2.15
C HIS A 226 -1.62 8.12 1.33
N GLY A 227 -2.19 9.24 1.74
CA GLY A 227 -1.95 10.53 1.09
C GLY A 227 -2.86 10.83 -0.11
N PRO A 228 -2.57 11.91 -0.84
CA PRO A 228 -3.33 12.33 -2.01
C PRO A 228 -3.07 11.42 -3.21
N ASP A 229 -4.00 11.46 -4.18
CA ASP A 229 -3.84 10.76 -5.44
C ASP A 229 -2.81 11.46 -6.33
N TYR A 230 -2.08 10.67 -7.12
CA TYR A 230 -1.05 11.17 -8.04
C TYR A 230 -1.44 10.95 -9.50
N ARG A 231 -0.96 11.85 -10.34
CA ARG A 231 -0.81 11.64 -11.78
C ARG A 231 0.63 11.23 -12.08
N THR A 232 0.87 10.78 -13.30
CA THR A 232 2.20 10.31 -13.73
C THR A 232 3.32 11.31 -13.43
N GLU A 233 3.07 12.61 -13.57
CA GLU A 233 4.10 13.64 -13.31
C GLU A 233 4.45 13.74 -11.80
N GLN A 234 3.45 13.59 -10.92
CA GLN A 234 3.69 13.56 -9.47
C GLN A 234 4.41 12.27 -9.04
N LEU A 235 4.09 11.14 -9.72
CA LEU A 235 4.80 9.88 -9.48
C LEU A 235 6.27 9.95 -9.94
N LYS A 236 6.56 10.65 -11.05
CA LYS A 236 7.93 10.94 -11.48
C LYS A 236 8.67 11.81 -10.46
N ALA A 237 8.03 12.87 -9.95
CA ALA A 237 8.62 13.73 -8.93
C ALA A 237 8.91 12.96 -7.63
N TYR A 238 8.00 12.07 -7.22
CA TYR A 238 8.20 11.16 -6.09
C TYR A 238 9.44 10.26 -6.30
N LEU A 239 9.55 9.66 -7.48
CA LEU A 239 10.70 8.82 -7.84
C LEU A 239 12.01 9.61 -7.82
N ASP A 240 12.02 10.82 -8.36
CA ASP A 240 13.21 11.68 -8.38
C ASP A 240 13.66 12.06 -6.97
N VAL A 241 12.73 12.41 -6.08
CA VAL A 241 13.03 12.67 -4.66
C VAL A 241 13.61 11.43 -4.00
N GLY A 242 12.97 10.26 -4.16
CA GLY A 242 13.45 9.01 -3.59
C GLY A 242 14.85 8.64 -4.08
N LYS A 243 15.11 8.70 -5.38
CA LYS A 243 16.43 8.41 -5.97
C LYS A 243 17.50 9.39 -5.48
N THR A 244 17.19 10.70 -5.50
CA THR A 244 18.16 11.73 -5.10
C THR A 244 18.54 11.62 -3.63
N THR A 245 17.56 11.46 -2.75
CA THR A 245 17.81 11.37 -1.30
C THR A 245 18.53 10.08 -0.93
N SER A 246 18.18 8.95 -1.56
CA SER A 246 18.88 7.68 -1.38
C SER A 246 20.35 7.77 -1.81
N GLN A 247 20.64 8.39 -2.95
CA GLN A 247 22.01 8.59 -3.43
C GLN A 247 22.82 9.49 -2.50
N LEU A 248 22.22 10.56 -1.96
CA LEU A 248 22.90 11.44 -1.00
C LEU A 248 23.26 10.69 0.29
N ILE A 249 22.34 9.91 0.83
CA ILE A 249 22.57 9.10 2.03
C ILE A 249 23.66 8.06 1.75
N GLN A 250 23.58 7.35 0.63
CA GLN A 250 24.56 6.35 0.23
C GLN A 250 25.97 6.96 0.12
N TYR A 251 26.09 8.14 -0.48
CA TYR A 251 27.37 8.84 -0.61
C TYR A 251 28.00 9.18 0.76
N GLU A 252 27.19 9.61 1.73
CA GLU A 252 27.69 9.91 3.07
C GLU A 252 28.11 8.64 3.83
N ILE A 253 27.41 7.53 3.64
CA ILE A 253 27.78 6.22 4.18
C ILE A 253 29.11 5.76 3.59
N GLU A 254 29.32 5.90 2.28
CA GLU A 254 30.58 5.54 1.59
C GLU A 254 31.78 6.36 2.08
N LYS A 255 31.55 7.59 2.56
CA LYS A 255 32.56 8.42 3.23
C LYS A 255 32.85 7.97 4.67
N GLY A 256 32.13 6.99 5.19
CA GLY A 256 32.30 6.45 6.54
C GLY A 256 31.51 7.18 7.62
N ARG A 257 30.55 8.06 7.25
CA ARG A 257 29.65 8.66 8.24
C ARG A 257 28.74 7.60 8.85
N GLN A 258 28.49 7.72 10.14
CA GLN A 258 27.56 6.85 10.85
C GLN A 258 26.13 7.30 10.66
N ALA A 259 25.18 6.36 10.83
CA ALA A 259 23.76 6.65 10.63
C ALA A 259 23.25 7.81 11.52
N ASP A 260 23.68 7.84 12.78
CA ASP A 260 23.27 8.91 13.72
C ASP A 260 23.78 10.28 13.26
N ASP A 261 25.01 10.38 12.78
CA ASP A 261 25.57 11.63 12.24
C ASP A 261 24.81 12.13 10.99
N ILE A 262 24.33 11.19 10.17
CA ILE A 262 23.53 11.50 8.98
C ILE A 262 22.14 11.97 9.39
N LEU A 263 21.52 11.29 10.35
CA LEU A 263 20.19 11.63 10.89
C LEU A 263 20.16 13.03 11.53
N GLU A 264 21.19 13.38 12.31
CA GLU A 264 21.31 14.67 12.97
C GLU A 264 21.72 15.80 12.01
N SER A 265 22.09 15.46 10.78
CA SER A 265 22.52 16.45 9.79
C SER A 265 21.34 17.08 9.06
N GLU A 266 21.60 18.26 8.47
CA GLU A 266 20.63 18.94 7.61
C GLU A 266 20.67 18.40 6.15
N LEU A 267 21.16 17.17 5.92
CA LEU A 267 21.36 16.59 4.58
C LEU A 267 20.08 16.62 3.75
N LEU A 268 18.96 16.28 4.34
CA LEU A 268 17.67 16.22 3.67
C LEU A 268 16.82 17.47 3.86
N SER A 269 17.38 18.55 4.40
CA SER A 269 16.66 19.81 4.67
C SER A 269 15.95 20.42 3.43
N PRO A 270 16.45 20.28 2.18
CA PRO A 270 15.72 20.72 1.00
C PRO A 270 14.38 20.00 0.78
N TRP A 271 14.24 18.79 1.31
CA TRP A 271 13.04 17.95 1.18
C TRP A 271 12.28 17.77 2.50
N ARG A 272 12.47 18.69 3.48
CA ARG A 272 11.82 18.55 4.80
C ARG A 272 10.30 18.44 4.74
N GLU A 273 9.67 18.93 3.67
CA GLU A 273 8.23 18.82 3.47
C GLU A 273 7.77 17.38 3.18
N TRP A 274 8.68 16.52 2.71
CA TRP A 274 8.45 15.10 2.44
C TRP A 274 8.59 14.23 3.69
N GLY A 275 9.03 14.75 4.79
CA GLY A 275 9.21 14.06 6.06
C GLY A 275 8.09 14.28 7.08
N ARG A 276 6.91 14.74 6.66
CA ARG A 276 5.78 15.06 7.54
C ARG A 276 4.80 13.92 7.68
#